data_06d4d7bd912431c0893e39182f83871e
#
_entry.id   06d4d7bd912431c0893e39182f83871e
#
_cell.length_a   1.000
_cell.length_b   1.000
_cell.length_c   1.000
_cell.angle_alpha   90.00
_cell.angle_beta   90.00
_cell.angle_gamma   90.00
#
_symmetry.space_group_name_H-M   'P 1'
#
loop_
_entity.id
_entity.type
_entity.pdbx_description
1 polymer ?
#
loop_
_entity_poly.entity_id
_entity_poly.type
_entity_poly.pdbx_seq_one_letter_code
_entity_poly.pdbx_strand_id
1 'polypeptide(L)'
;KEDSPLTTQDLDTGFRVLKLDSSNMEDIYYTPKDISQANLFSLVDNVKSDRTAEDLLFQVMLELGATLDSKIQTEVVAGKTIYNVADCYIVACFDKDVTDEVVTTIAKMHPLYAVLRDTSMANDSTATNFEQLFKTYSPDTVTKIL
;
A
#
# COMPACT_ATOMS: atom_id res chain seq x y z
N LYS A 1 -14.29 46.80 -2.57
CA LYS A 1 -13.24 45.85 -2.07
C LYS A 1 -13.24 44.72 -3.04
N GLU A 2 -12.29 44.71 -3.94
CA GLU A 2 -12.06 43.60 -4.88
C GLU A 2 -11.48 42.45 -4.06
N ASP A 3 -12.21 41.33 -4.01
CA ASP A 3 -11.69 40.08 -3.44
C ASP A 3 -10.55 39.63 -4.31
N SER A 4 -9.35 39.64 -3.73
CA SER A 4 -8.16 39.13 -4.39
C SER A 4 -8.35 37.62 -4.68
N PRO A 5 -8.12 37.14 -5.89
CA PRO A 5 -8.24 35.71 -6.21
C PRO A 5 -7.28 34.81 -5.44
N LEU A 6 -6.43 35.37 -4.59
CA LEU A 6 -5.52 34.67 -3.69
C LEU A 6 -6.11 34.35 -2.31
N THR A 7 -7.34 34.73 -2.02
CA THR A 7 -8.05 34.40 -0.77
C THR A 7 -9.12 33.32 -0.97
N THR A 8 -8.86 32.34 -1.78
CA THR A 8 -9.75 31.17 -1.88
C THR A 8 -9.53 30.26 -0.68
N GLN A 9 -10.61 29.90 -0.01
CA GLN A 9 -10.64 28.99 1.15
C GLN A 9 -10.13 27.55 0.81
N ASP A 10 -9.92 27.26 -0.47
CA ASP A 10 -9.48 25.97 -0.99
C ASP A 10 -7.97 25.93 -1.32
N LEU A 11 -7.17 26.91 -0.88
CA LEU A 11 -5.75 26.87 -1.09
C LEU A 11 -5.12 25.83 -0.13
N ASP A 12 -4.64 24.73 -0.65
CA ASP A 12 -3.86 23.77 0.11
C ASP A 12 -2.51 24.40 0.52
N THR A 13 -2.39 24.75 1.79
CA THR A 13 -1.18 25.30 2.40
C THR A 13 -0.40 24.24 3.17
N GLY A 14 -0.82 22.98 3.08
CA GLY A 14 -0.15 21.84 3.72
C GLY A 14 1.20 21.56 3.10
N PHE A 15 2.11 21.00 3.90
CA PHE A 15 3.37 20.45 3.43
C PHE A 15 3.70 19.16 4.18
N ARG A 16 4.44 18.27 3.53
CA ARG A 16 4.92 17.01 4.13
C ARG A 16 6.39 17.16 4.45
N VAL A 17 6.78 16.67 5.62
CA VAL A 17 8.19 16.55 6.01
C VAL A 17 8.54 15.07 6.03
N LEU A 18 9.43 14.66 5.14
CA LEU A 18 9.90 13.30 5.04
C LEU A 18 11.37 13.24 5.46
N LYS A 19 11.72 12.22 6.21
CA LYS A 19 13.10 11.93 6.63
C LYS A 19 13.53 10.61 6.02
N LEU A 20 14.73 10.56 5.47
CA LEU A 20 15.33 9.31 5.06
C LEU A 20 15.68 8.49 6.31
N ASP A 21 15.22 7.26 6.35
CA ASP A 21 15.49 6.30 7.42
C ASP A 21 15.97 4.97 6.81
N SER A 22 16.15 3.96 7.63
CA SER A 22 16.46 2.59 7.19
C SER A 22 15.28 1.99 6.42
N SER A 23 15.54 0.92 5.65
CA SER A 23 14.50 0.17 4.93
C SER A 23 13.33 -0.20 5.85
N ASN A 24 12.11 -0.20 5.29
CA ASN A 24 10.91 -0.67 5.99
C ASN A 24 10.88 -2.20 6.11
N MET A 25 11.68 -2.90 5.32
CA MET A 25 11.76 -4.35 5.33
C MET A 25 12.76 -4.85 6.34
N GLU A 26 12.50 -6.03 6.93
CA GLU A 26 13.47 -6.73 7.77
C GLU A 26 14.71 -7.11 6.96
N ASP A 27 15.87 -7.02 7.59
CA ASP A 27 17.13 -7.45 6.98
C ASP A 27 17.19 -8.99 6.99
N ILE A 28 17.06 -9.60 5.84
CA ILE A 28 17.10 -11.07 5.69
C ILE A 28 18.55 -11.54 5.56
N TYR A 29 19.31 -11.49 6.64
CA TYR A 29 20.63 -12.11 6.75
C TYR A 29 20.57 -13.28 7.73
N TYR A 30 19.94 -14.39 7.29
CA TYR A 30 19.95 -15.61 8.09
C TYR A 30 21.01 -16.58 7.55
N THR A 31 21.94 -16.96 8.40
CA THR A 31 22.72 -18.18 8.13
C THR A 31 21.87 -19.39 8.52
N PRO A 32 22.05 -20.57 7.88
CA PRO A 32 21.29 -21.79 8.23
C PRO A 32 21.35 -22.16 9.71
N LYS A 33 22.33 -21.64 10.46
CA LYS A 33 22.52 -21.87 11.91
C LYS A 33 21.63 -20.99 12.77
N ASP A 34 21.14 -19.88 12.24
CA ASP A 34 20.32 -18.88 12.95
C ASP A 34 18.83 -19.18 12.88
N ILE A 35 18.45 -20.17 12.07
CA ILE A 35 17.04 -20.58 11.91
C ILE A 35 16.69 -21.53 13.05
N SER A 36 15.98 -21.02 14.05
CA SER A 36 15.32 -21.81 15.09
C SER A 36 13.83 -21.86 14.84
N GLN A 37 13.16 -22.93 15.34
CA GLN A 37 11.71 -23.07 15.22
C GLN A 37 10.94 -21.89 15.84
N ALA A 38 11.50 -21.24 16.85
CA ALA A 38 10.94 -20.05 17.48
C ALA A 38 11.01 -18.80 16.57
N ASN A 39 12.01 -18.74 15.70
CA ASN A 39 12.21 -17.60 14.78
C ASN A 39 11.41 -17.75 13.48
N LEU A 40 10.96 -18.97 13.13
CA LEU A 40 10.14 -19.21 11.93
C LEU A 40 8.85 -18.38 11.93
N PHE A 41 8.23 -18.18 13.08
CA PHE A 41 7.01 -17.37 13.17
C PHE A 41 7.26 -15.86 13.07
N SER A 42 8.46 -15.39 13.42
CA SER A 42 8.84 -13.98 13.24
C SER A 42 9.29 -13.67 11.80
N LEU A 43 9.61 -14.70 11.01
CA LEU A 43 9.99 -14.59 9.60
C LEU A 43 8.79 -14.45 8.66
N VAL A 44 7.58 -14.63 9.17
CA VAL A 44 6.34 -14.53 8.36
C VAL A 44 6.04 -13.08 7.98
N ASP A 45 6.49 -12.11 8.76
CA ASP A 45 6.29 -10.70 8.49
C ASP A 45 7.60 -10.06 8.02
N ASN A 46 7.66 -9.69 6.75
CA ASN A 46 8.84 -9.10 6.13
C ASN A 46 8.98 -7.59 6.39
N VAL A 47 8.02 -6.98 7.09
CA VAL A 47 8.01 -5.56 7.43
C VAL A 47 8.39 -5.38 8.90
N LYS A 48 9.28 -4.42 9.18
CA LYS A 48 9.67 -4.06 10.54
C LYS A 48 8.46 -3.65 11.38
N SER A 49 8.43 -4.08 12.62
CA SER A 49 7.30 -3.88 13.54
C SER A 49 7.06 -2.41 13.94
N ASP A 50 8.05 -1.55 13.76
CA ASP A 50 8.01 -0.11 14.04
C ASP A 50 7.56 0.74 12.83
N ARG A 51 7.24 0.11 11.70
CA ARG A 51 6.82 0.78 10.47
C ARG A 51 5.30 0.87 10.35
N THR A 52 4.86 2.00 9.82
CA THR A 52 3.44 2.29 9.58
C THR A 52 3.03 1.99 8.14
N ALA A 53 1.74 1.91 7.89
CA ALA A 53 1.20 1.79 6.53
C ALA A 53 1.61 2.98 5.63
N GLU A 54 1.76 4.18 6.20
CA GLU A 54 2.22 5.36 5.47
C GLU A 54 3.69 5.23 5.06
N ASP A 55 4.55 4.67 5.90
CA ASP A 55 5.96 4.43 5.55
C ASP A 55 6.07 3.50 4.35
N LEU A 56 5.26 2.43 4.32
CA LEU A 56 5.18 1.51 3.19
C LEU A 56 4.63 2.21 1.93
N LEU A 57 3.62 3.07 2.10
CA LEU A 57 3.04 3.81 0.99
C LEU A 57 4.07 4.70 0.32
N PHE A 58 4.84 5.47 1.08
CA PHE A 58 5.88 6.34 0.54
C PHE A 58 7.00 5.56 -0.13
N GLN A 59 7.39 4.40 0.41
CA GLN A 59 8.34 3.51 -0.26
C GLN A 59 7.82 3.07 -1.62
N VAL A 60 6.58 2.59 -1.68
CA VAL A 60 5.93 2.14 -2.92
C VAL A 60 5.79 3.28 -3.93
N MET A 61 5.43 4.48 -3.48
CA MET A 61 5.36 5.66 -4.35
C MET A 61 6.70 5.93 -5.03
N LEU A 62 7.80 5.88 -4.29
CA LEU A 62 9.14 6.04 -4.85
C LEU A 62 9.50 4.92 -5.84
N GLU A 63 9.22 3.68 -5.49
CA GLU A 63 9.53 2.52 -6.33
C GLU A 63 8.74 2.51 -7.64
N LEU A 64 7.49 2.98 -7.62
CA LEU A 64 6.61 3.03 -8.78
C LEU A 64 6.64 4.38 -9.52
N GLY A 65 7.47 5.32 -9.07
CA GLY A 65 7.71 6.60 -9.73
C GLY A 65 6.61 7.63 -9.50
N ALA A 66 5.76 7.47 -8.47
CA ALA A 66 4.84 8.51 -8.05
C ALA A 66 5.60 9.61 -7.30
N THR A 67 5.22 10.86 -7.51
CA THR A 67 5.82 11.98 -6.79
C THR A 67 5.32 12.04 -5.35
N LEU A 68 6.19 12.42 -4.40
CA LEU A 68 5.86 12.43 -2.98
C LEU A 68 4.86 13.53 -2.59
N ASP A 69 4.63 14.49 -3.46
CA ASP A 69 3.59 15.53 -3.34
C ASP A 69 2.25 15.12 -3.95
N SER A 70 2.16 13.93 -4.54
CA SER A 70 0.91 13.41 -5.08
C SER A 70 -0.21 13.42 -4.03
N LYS A 71 -1.43 13.69 -4.50
CA LYS A 71 -2.62 13.62 -3.66
C LYS A 71 -2.85 12.19 -3.20
N ILE A 72 -3.00 12.02 -1.90
CA ILE A 72 -3.35 10.75 -1.27
C ILE A 72 -4.76 10.87 -0.72
N GLN A 73 -5.63 9.97 -1.12
CA GLN A 73 -6.97 9.80 -0.58
C GLN A 73 -7.03 8.49 0.19
N THR A 74 -7.70 8.51 1.32
CA THR A 74 -7.85 7.32 2.17
C THR A 74 -9.31 6.96 2.26
N GLU A 75 -9.63 5.70 2.02
CA GLU A 75 -10.98 5.15 2.12
C GLU A 75 -10.96 3.89 2.99
N VAL A 76 -12.04 3.66 3.73
CA VAL A 76 -12.18 2.45 4.54
C VAL A 76 -13.25 1.55 3.92
N VAL A 77 -12.86 0.34 3.51
CA VAL A 77 -13.74 -0.66 2.91
C VAL A 77 -13.65 -1.94 3.72
N ALA A 78 -14.79 -2.45 4.18
CA ALA A 78 -14.87 -3.65 5.03
C ALA A 78 -13.91 -3.62 6.24
N GLY A 79 -13.70 -2.42 6.82
CA GLY A 79 -12.81 -2.21 7.97
C GLY A 79 -11.31 -2.20 7.62
N LYS A 80 -10.94 -2.18 6.33
CA LYS A 80 -9.56 -2.09 5.85
C LYS A 80 -9.32 -0.73 5.19
N THR A 81 -8.12 -0.20 5.37
CA THR A 81 -7.73 1.10 4.84
C THR A 81 -7.16 0.96 3.45
N ILE A 82 -7.75 1.64 2.49
CA ILE A 82 -7.28 1.73 1.11
C ILE A 82 -6.69 3.12 0.88
N TYR A 83 -5.50 3.17 0.33
CA TYR A 83 -4.81 4.38 -0.08
C TYR A 83 -4.88 4.52 -1.59
N ASN A 84 -5.48 5.61 -2.06
CA ASN A 84 -5.53 5.97 -3.48
C ASN A 84 -4.59 7.16 -3.72
N VAL A 85 -3.59 6.96 -4.54
CA VAL A 85 -2.56 7.95 -4.86
C VAL A 85 -2.71 8.39 -6.31
N ALA A 86 -2.70 9.70 -6.52
CA ALA A 86 -2.72 10.34 -7.84
C ALA A 86 -3.87 9.81 -8.73
N ASP A 87 -5.11 9.83 -8.22
CA ASP A 87 -6.33 9.42 -8.93
C ASP A 87 -6.21 8.02 -9.57
N CYS A 88 -5.98 7.01 -8.74
CA CYS A 88 -5.82 5.61 -9.13
C CYS A 88 -4.52 5.26 -9.89
N TYR A 89 -3.48 6.10 -9.82
CA TYR A 89 -2.15 5.69 -10.28
C TYR A 89 -1.61 4.53 -9.43
N ILE A 90 -1.71 4.65 -8.08
CA ILE A 90 -1.45 3.57 -7.15
C ILE A 90 -2.65 3.42 -6.22
N VAL A 91 -3.17 2.21 -6.06
CA VAL A 91 -4.11 1.87 -5.00
C VAL A 91 -3.50 0.77 -4.14
N ALA A 92 -3.34 1.05 -2.84
CA ALA A 92 -2.65 0.17 -1.93
C ALA A 92 -3.49 -0.14 -0.68
N CYS A 93 -3.34 -1.36 -0.14
CA CYS A 93 -3.86 -1.76 1.15
C CYS A 93 -2.81 -2.58 1.88
N PHE A 94 -2.38 -2.12 3.06
CA PHE A 94 -1.33 -2.76 3.87
C PHE A 94 -1.88 -3.43 5.14
N ASP A 95 -3.20 -3.46 5.30
CA ASP A 95 -3.84 -4.13 6.41
C ASP A 95 -3.72 -5.66 6.29
N LYS A 96 -3.68 -6.34 7.43
CA LYS A 96 -3.71 -7.81 7.48
C LYS A 96 -5.12 -8.34 7.20
N ASP A 97 -5.21 -9.60 6.78
CA ASP A 97 -6.49 -10.30 6.55
C ASP A 97 -7.44 -9.55 5.60
N VAL A 98 -6.92 -9.14 4.45
CA VAL A 98 -7.69 -8.50 3.38
C VAL A 98 -8.63 -9.53 2.75
N THR A 99 -9.88 -9.16 2.61
CA THR A 99 -10.93 -10.02 2.03
C THR A 99 -11.09 -9.84 0.52
N ASP A 100 -11.70 -10.80 -0.15
CA ASP A 100 -12.03 -10.71 -1.59
C ASP A 100 -12.90 -9.48 -1.91
N GLU A 101 -13.70 -9.00 -0.96
CA GLU A 101 -14.49 -7.77 -1.12
C GLU A 101 -13.60 -6.53 -1.30
N VAL A 102 -12.57 -6.40 -0.46
CA VAL A 102 -11.58 -5.30 -0.54
C VAL A 102 -10.81 -5.39 -1.85
N VAL A 103 -10.33 -6.58 -2.21
CA VAL A 103 -9.62 -6.82 -3.48
C VAL A 103 -10.49 -6.47 -4.68
N THR A 104 -11.75 -6.89 -4.67
CA THR A 104 -12.71 -6.57 -5.74
C THR A 104 -12.97 -5.07 -5.83
N THR A 105 -13.04 -4.38 -4.70
CA THR A 105 -13.22 -2.92 -4.67
C THR A 105 -12.02 -2.22 -5.29
N ILE A 106 -10.80 -2.62 -4.91
CA ILE A 106 -9.57 -2.09 -5.50
C ILE A 106 -9.53 -2.35 -7.02
N ALA A 107 -9.85 -3.57 -7.46
CA ALA A 107 -9.85 -3.91 -8.88
C ALA A 107 -10.88 -3.08 -9.69
N LYS A 108 -12.05 -2.79 -9.11
CA LYS A 108 -13.07 -1.93 -9.74
C LYS A 108 -12.68 -0.46 -9.82
N MET A 109 -11.70 -0.01 -9.06
CA MET A 109 -11.13 1.34 -9.20
C MET A 109 -10.23 1.47 -10.42
N HIS A 110 -9.89 0.37 -11.09
CA HIS A 110 -9.02 0.29 -12.27
C HIS A 110 -7.68 1.03 -12.08
N PRO A 111 -6.92 0.73 -11.01
CA PRO A 111 -5.65 1.38 -10.79
C PRO A 111 -4.62 0.94 -11.81
N LEU A 112 -3.61 1.80 -12.07
CA LEU A 112 -2.45 1.38 -12.84
C LEU A 112 -1.61 0.36 -12.05
N TYR A 113 -1.41 0.63 -10.75
CA TYR A 113 -0.74 -0.28 -9.83
C TYR A 113 -1.62 -0.61 -8.64
N ALA A 114 -1.82 -1.88 -8.36
CA ALA A 114 -2.46 -2.37 -7.14
C ALA A 114 -1.42 -3.01 -6.22
N VAL A 115 -1.30 -2.52 -5.00
CA VAL A 115 -0.27 -2.97 -4.05
C VAL A 115 -0.92 -3.54 -2.80
N LEU A 116 -0.57 -4.77 -2.48
CA LEU A 116 -0.93 -5.43 -1.22
C LEU A 116 0.34 -5.90 -0.50
N ARG A 117 0.22 -6.14 0.78
CA ARG A 117 1.26 -6.76 1.58
C ARG A 117 1.09 -8.28 1.55
N ASP A 118 2.19 -9.06 1.59
CA ASP A 118 2.14 -10.52 1.60
C ASP A 118 1.28 -11.05 2.76
N THR A 119 1.50 -10.52 3.96
CA THR A 119 0.69 -10.85 5.15
C THR A 119 -0.76 -10.34 5.10
N SER A 120 -1.14 -9.57 4.07
CA SER A 120 -2.53 -9.15 3.85
C SER A 120 -3.41 -10.29 3.37
N MET A 121 -2.83 -11.33 2.79
CA MET A 121 -3.58 -12.48 2.28
C MET A 121 -4.04 -13.34 3.45
N ALA A 122 -5.36 -13.35 3.72
CA ALA A 122 -5.95 -14.12 4.83
C ALA A 122 -5.72 -15.64 4.70
N ASN A 123 -5.55 -16.12 3.46
CA ASN A 123 -5.29 -17.53 3.15
C ASN A 123 -4.86 -17.71 1.68
N ASP A 124 -4.39 -18.91 1.34
CA ASP A 124 -3.96 -19.28 -0.02
C ASP A 124 -5.05 -19.09 -1.08
N SER A 125 -6.32 -19.25 -0.71
CA SER A 125 -7.42 -19.04 -1.64
C SER A 125 -7.60 -17.56 -1.98
N THR A 126 -7.39 -16.65 -1.04
CA THR A 126 -7.41 -15.20 -1.29
C THR A 126 -6.26 -14.81 -2.22
N ALA A 127 -5.05 -15.37 -2.01
CA ALA A 127 -3.92 -15.12 -2.88
C ALA A 127 -4.17 -15.62 -4.33
N THR A 128 -4.77 -16.79 -4.48
CA THR A 128 -5.12 -17.34 -5.80
C THR A 128 -6.24 -16.53 -6.47
N ASN A 129 -7.24 -16.11 -5.71
CA ASN A 129 -8.36 -15.31 -6.20
C ASN A 129 -7.92 -13.88 -6.58
N PHE A 130 -6.91 -13.34 -5.91
CA PHE A 130 -6.38 -12.01 -6.14
C PHE A 130 -6.05 -11.75 -7.62
N GLU A 131 -5.21 -12.60 -8.22
CA GLU A 131 -4.88 -12.46 -9.64
C GLU A 131 -6.10 -12.66 -10.55
N GLN A 132 -6.99 -13.56 -10.20
CA GLN A 132 -8.20 -13.84 -10.97
C GLN A 132 -9.17 -12.65 -10.94
N LEU A 133 -9.32 -12.01 -9.79
CA LEU A 133 -10.17 -10.83 -9.63
C LEU A 133 -9.64 -9.66 -10.47
N PHE A 134 -8.32 -9.42 -10.43
CA PHE A 134 -7.72 -8.38 -11.27
C PHE A 134 -7.84 -8.69 -12.77
N LYS A 135 -7.59 -9.93 -13.19
CA LYS A 135 -7.79 -10.35 -14.58
C LYS A 135 -9.23 -10.14 -15.06
N THR A 136 -10.20 -10.26 -14.15
CA THR A 136 -11.62 -10.13 -14.48
C THR A 136 -12.07 -8.67 -14.52
N TYR A 137 -11.69 -7.88 -13.52
CA TYR A 137 -12.19 -6.52 -13.35
C TYR A 137 -11.25 -5.45 -13.89
N SER A 138 -9.95 -5.69 -13.89
CA SER A 138 -8.95 -4.71 -14.34
C SER A 138 -7.70 -5.41 -14.90
N PRO A 139 -7.79 -5.98 -16.11
CA PRO A 139 -6.71 -6.77 -16.71
C PRO A 139 -5.43 -5.97 -16.99
N ASP A 140 -5.54 -4.65 -17.09
CA ASP A 140 -4.41 -3.75 -17.37
C ASP A 140 -3.67 -3.31 -16.08
N THR A 141 -4.20 -3.64 -14.89
CA THR A 141 -3.58 -3.31 -13.61
C THR A 141 -2.35 -4.17 -13.37
N VAL A 142 -1.25 -3.52 -13.04
CA VAL A 142 -0.05 -4.20 -12.55
C VAL A 142 -0.19 -4.44 -11.05
N THR A 143 -0.25 -5.70 -10.66
CA THR A 143 -0.34 -6.09 -9.25
C THR A 143 1.05 -6.27 -8.65
N LYS A 144 1.26 -5.76 -7.44
CA LYS A 144 2.50 -5.89 -6.67
C LYS A 144 2.19 -6.35 -5.26
N ILE A 145 2.98 -7.29 -4.75
CA ILE A 145 2.97 -7.76 -3.36
C ILE A 145 4.29 -7.33 -2.72
N LEU A 146 4.20 -6.73 -1.53
CA LEU A 146 5.35 -6.33 -0.72
C LEU A 146 5.73 -7.42 0.27
#